data_2f7a80df32c603369fb97282173c5141
#
_entry.id   2f7a80df32c603369fb97282173c5141
#
_cell.length_a   1.000
_cell.length_b   1.000
_cell.length_c   1.000
_cell.angle_alpha   90.00
_cell.angle_beta   90.00
_cell.angle_gamma   90.00
#
_symmetry.space_group_name_H-M   'P 1'
#
loop_
_entity.id
_entity.type
_entity.pdbx_description
1 polymer ?
#
loop_
_entity_poly.entity_id
_entity_poly.type
_entity_poly.pdbx_seq_one_letter_code
_entity_poly.pdbx_strand_id
1 'polypeptide(L)'
;MKLLVGILLLGLGIGAIVWLRLAGPFRAGNHRRYSLGGVKRGAPNALTGKTVLCLGSSVTRGMAAGNVSFADYIARRSGCVMIKEAVSASTLAGRGRRSYIARLERHPAVNRGIDCFLCQLSTNDATFNSDPGKVSDSFDPASFDTKTTVGAMEYIIAFAKKTWDCPVAFFTGTKYDNPRYHRLVNLLLELRDKWEIEVIDLWHNREMNRVSPDDYKFYMNDGVHPTKAGYLEWWTPVIEESLCRILEEWNERKGLCEPTPDPGP
;
A
#
# COMPACT_ATOMS: atom_id res chain seq x y z
N MET A 1 39.91 -29.16 14.99
CA MET A 1 38.96 -28.13 15.47
C MET A 1 38.97 -26.87 14.61
N LYS A 2 40.14 -26.21 14.37
CA LYS A 2 40.20 -24.96 13.54
C LYS A 2 39.74 -25.16 12.09
N LEU A 3 40.02 -26.29 11.44
CA LEU A 3 39.62 -26.58 10.06
C LEU A 3 38.08 -26.74 9.95
N LEU A 4 37.44 -27.44 10.88
CA LEU A 4 36.00 -27.63 10.94
C LEU A 4 35.23 -26.31 11.12
N VAL A 5 35.74 -25.42 11.98
CA VAL A 5 35.15 -24.09 12.21
C VAL A 5 35.28 -23.23 10.95
N GLY A 6 36.41 -23.29 10.24
CA GLY A 6 36.59 -22.60 8.95
C GLY A 6 35.61 -23.05 7.86
N ILE A 7 35.36 -24.36 7.73
CA ILE A 7 34.40 -24.92 6.77
C ILE A 7 32.96 -24.50 7.13
N LEU A 8 32.62 -24.48 8.42
CA LEU A 8 31.29 -24.06 8.88
C LEU A 8 31.01 -22.56 8.60
N LEU A 9 32.02 -21.72 8.86
CA LEU A 9 31.92 -20.29 8.56
C LEU A 9 31.85 -19.99 7.06
N LEU A 10 32.58 -20.75 6.24
CA LEU A 10 32.53 -20.64 4.79
C LEU A 10 31.14 -21.08 4.26
N GLY A 11 30.58 -22.17 4.79
CA GLY A 11 29.25 -22.65 4.45
C GLY A 11 28.13 -21.67 4.83
N LEU A 12 28.22 -21.05 6.01
CA LEU A 12 27.30 -19.99 6.44
C LEU A 12 27.41 -18.73 5.59
N GLY A 13 28.64 -18.35 5.20
CA GLY A 13 28.88 -17.21 4.30
C GLY A 13 28.30 -17.43 2.90
N ILE A 14 28.51 -18.62 2.31
CA ILE A 14 27.93 -19.00 1.01
C ILE A 14 26.42 -19.09 1.10
N GLY A 15 25.86 -19.69 2.16
CA GLY A 15 24.41 -19.74 2.41
C GLY A 15 23.78 -18.35 2.52
N ALA A 16 24.42 -17.43 3.23
CA ALA A 16 23.97 -16.05 3.34
C ALA A 16 24.02 -15.31 1.98
N ILE A 17 25.07 -15.51 1.18
CA ILE A 17 25.19 -14.90 -0.16
C ILE A 17 24.14 -15.47 -1.10
N VAL A 18 23.91 -16.78 -1.08
CA VAL A 18 22.88 -17.44 -1.88
C VAL A 18 21.49 -16.96 -1.47
N TRP A 19 21.23 -16.88 -0.17
CA TRP A 19 19.98 -16.34 0.35
C TRP A 19 19.76 -14.88 -0.05
N LEU A 20 20.77 -14.02 0.09
CA LEU A 20 20.72 -12.62 -0.35
C LEU A 20 20.46 -12.48 -1.85
N ARG A 21 21.04 -13.36 -2.68
CA ARG A 21 20.82 -13.36 -4.14
C ARG A 21 19.45 -13.91 -4.54
N LEU A 22 18.93 -14.91 -3.83
CA LEU A 22 17.67 -15.57 -4.18
C LEU A 22 16.43 -14.93 -3.52
N ALA A 23 16.59 -14.35 -2.34
CA ALA A 23 15.48 -13.84 -1.52
C ALA A 23 15.59 -12.37 -1.13
N GLY A 24 16.62 -11.66 -1.57
CA GLY A 24 16.91 -10.32 -1.08
C GLY A 24 17.04 -9.24 -2.17
N PRO A 25 17.69 -8.12 -1.82
CA PRO A 25 17.84 -6.95 -2.70
C PRO A 25 18.63 -7.22 -3.99
N PHE A 26 19.27 -8.39 -4.11
CA PHE A 26 20.02 -8.80 -5.31
C PHE A 26 19.19 -9.57 -6.37
N ARG A 27 17.89 -9.75 -6.15
CA ARG A 27 17.01 -10.31 -7.18
C ARG A 27 17.06 -9.47 -8.46
N ALA A 28 16.88 -10.11 -9.62
CA ALA A 28 16.86 -9.44 -10.93
C ALA A 28 15.85 -8.27 -10.96
N GLY A 29 14.67 -8.45 -10.32
CA GLY A 29 13.66 -7.40 -10.19
C GLY A 29 14.09 -6.22 -9.29
N ASN A 30 15.19 -6.33 -8.53
CA ASN A 30 15.76 -5.24 -7.73
C ASN A 30 16.98 -4.57 -8.39
N HIS A 31 17.25 -4.90 -9.67
CA HIS A 31 18.38 -4.36 -10.40
C HIS A 31 18.34 -2.81 -10.45
N ARG A 32 19.53 -2.20 -10.53
CA ARG A 32 19.73 -0.73 -10.51
C ARG A 32 18.92 0.03 -11.57
N ARG A 33 18.60 -0.58 -12.72
CA ARG A 33 17.78 0.04 -13.77
C ARG A 33 16.36 0.42 -13.30
N TYR A 34 15.85 -0.23 -12.26
CA TYR A 34 14.55 0.05 -11.63
C TYR A 34 14.65 1.04 -10.47
N SER A 35 15.79 1.67 -10.24
CA SER A 35 15.95 2.66 -9.17
C SER A 35 15.22 3.96 -9.51
N LEU A 36 14.84 4.71 -8.47
CA LEU A 36 14.16 6.02 -8.61
C LEU A 36 14.92 7.02 -9.49
N GLY A 37 16.25 6.96 -9.51
CA GLY A 37 17.08 7.86 -10.33
C GLY A 37 16.86 7.71 -11.83
N GLY A 38 16.40 6.55 -12.31
CA GLY A 38 16.08 6.29 -13.71
C GLY A 38 14.64 6.70 -14.09
N VAL A 39 13.79 7.03 -13.13
CA VAL A 39 12.38 7.34 -13.39
C VAL A 39 12.22 8.80 -13.79
N LYS A 40 11.69 9.03 -14.99
CA LYS A 40 11.38 10.37 -15.50
C LYS A 40 10.04 10.86 -14.95
N ARG A 41 9.91 12.16 -14.80
CA ARG A 41 8.63 12.82 -14.53
C ARG A 41 7.72 12.66 -15.76
N GLY A 42 6.47 12.30 -15.52
CA GLY A 42 5.43 12.26 -16.54
C GLY A 42 4.83 13.64 -16.82
N ALA A 43 3.85 13.67 -17.70
CA ALA A 43 2.99 14.84 -17.87
C ALA A 43 2.23 15.16 -16.57
N PRO A 44 1.85 16.42 -16.33
CA PRO A 44 0.97 16.76 -15.22
C PRO A 44 -0.33 15.94 -15.26
N ASN A 45 -0.80 15.52 -14.08
CA ASN A 45 -2.05 14.78 -13.89
C ASN A 45 -2.73 15.23 -12.59
N ALA A 46 -3.86 14.64 -12.24
CA ALA A 46 -4.63 14.99 -11.03
C ALA A 46 -3.85 14.90 -9.71
N LEU A 47 -2.75 14.14 -9.67
CA LEU A 47 -1.87 14.05 -8.50
C LEU A 47 -0.83 15.18 -8.44
N THR A 48 -0.60 15.92 -9.51
CA THR A 48 0.47 16.93 -9.54
C THR A 48 0.28 18.01 -8.48
N GLY A 49 1.27 18.16 -7.61
CA GLY A 49 1.24 19.12 -6.48
C GLY A 49 0.39 18.66 -5.28
N LYS A 50 -0.28 17.51 -5.35
CA LYS A 50 -1.12 16.97 -4.29
C LYS A 50 -0.29 16.27 -3.21
N THR A 51 -0.87 16.17 -2.00
CA THR A 51 -0.29 15.46 -0.85
C THR A 51 -1.14 14.24 -0.52
N VAL A 52 -0.57 13.05 -0.59
CA VAL A 52 -1.22 11.77 -0.25
C VAL A 52 -0.56 11.18 0.99
N LEU A 53 -1.33 10.91 2.05
CA LEU A 53 -0.86 10.18 3.22
C LEU A 53 -1.09 8.68 3.01
N CYS A 54 0.00 7.91 2.93
CA CYS A 54 -0.02 6.45 2.78
C CYS A 54 0.25 5.76 4.11
N LEU A 55 -0.79 5.22 4.74
CA LEU A 55 -0.68 4.41 5.95
C LEU A 55 -0.52 2.93 5.59
N GLY A 56 0.53 2.26 6.13
CA GLY A 56 0.74 0.87 5.76
C GLY A 56 1.79 0.11 6.55
N SER A 57 2.18 -1.04 6.02
CA SER A 57 3.19 -1.93 6.58
C SER A 57 4.41 -2.10 5.65
N SER A 58 4.98 -3.30 5.60
CA SER A 58 6.18 -3.60 4.80
C SER A 58 5.98 -3.37 3.29
N VAL A 59 4.78 -3.59 2.77
CA VAL A 59 4.45 -3.37 1.35
C VAL A 59 4.45 -1.87 1.03
N THR A 60 3.75 -1.06 1.80
CA THR A 60 3.80 0.40 1.64
C THR A 60 5.20 0.97 1.84
N ARG A 61 5.98 0.38 2.76
CA ARG A 61 7.38 0.76 2.99
C ARG A 61 8.28 0.43 1.80
N GLY A 62 8.01 -0.67 1.07
CA GLY A 62 8.89 -1.21 0.04
C GLY A 62 10.03 -2.05 0.60
N MET A 63 9.77 -2.84 1.66
CA MET A 63 10.82 -3.57 2.41
C MET A 63 11.70 -4.44 1.51
N ALA A 64 11.11 -5.21 0.59
CA ALA A 64 11.85 -6.10 -0.31
C ALA A 64 12.50 -5.38 -1.51
N ALA A 65 12.29 -4.08 -1.64
CA ALA A 65 12.79 -3.24 -2.73
C ALA A 65 13.72 -2.11 -2.23
N GLY A 66 14.36 -2.30 -1.06
CA GLY A 66 15.25 -1.32 -0.46
C GLY A 66 14.54 -0.07 0.06
N ASN A 67 13.33 -0.24 0.61
CA ASN A 67 12.42 0.80 1.09
C ASN A 67 11.91 1.75 -0.02
N VAL A 68 11.92 1.31 -1.26
CA VAL A 68 11.29 1.98 -2.41
C VAL A 68 10.00 1.25 -2.75
N SER A 69 8.88 1.94 -2.81
CA SER A 69 7.57 1.37 -3.13
C SER A 69 6.86 2.14 -4.24
N PHE A 70 5.66 1.71 -4.61
CA PHE A 70 4.81 2.45 -5.55
C PHE A 70 4.68 3.93 -5.19
N ALA A 71 4.61 4.26 -3.90
CA ALA A 71 4.48 5.64 -3.45
C ALA A 71 5.66 6.52 -3.89
N ASP A 72 6.90 6.01 -3.81
CA ASP A 72 8.08 6.75 -4.25
C ASP A 72 8.10 6.94 -5.77
N TYR A 73 7.66 5.92 -6.51
CA TYR A 73 7.57 5.99 -7.97
C TYR A 73 6.49 6.97 -8.43
N ILE A 74 5.30 6.95 -7.81
CA ILE A 74 4.22 7.90 -8.07
C ILE A 74 4.70 9.33 -7.76
N ALA A 75 5.29 9.56 -6.59
CA ALA A 75 5.84 10.87 -6.24
C ALA A 75 6.80 11.40 -7.31
N ARG A 76 7.69 10.51 -7.81
CA ARG A 76 8.66 10.88 -8.85
C ARG A 76 8.01 11.15 -10.19
N ARG A 77 7.01 10.35 -10.60
CA ARG A 77 6.32 10.46 -11.90
C ARG A 77 5.37 11.64 -11.95
N SER A 78 4.50 11.77 -10.95
CA SER A 78 3.41 12.77 -10.95
C SER A 78 3.81 14.10 -10.32
N GLY A 79 4.92 14.15 -9.55
CA GLY A 79 5.34 15.36 -8.83
C GLY A 79 4.40 15.71 -7.68
N CYS A 80 3.84 14.70 -7.02
CA CYS A 80 3.09 14.82 -5.79
C CYS A 80 3.95 14.54 -4.55
N VAL A 81 3.43 14.81 -3.38
CA VAL A 81 4.03 14.44 -2.09
C VAL A 81 3.35 13.17 -1.59
N MET A 82 4.10 12.06 -1.50
CA MET A 82 3.62 10.81 -0.94
C MET A 82 4.24 10.63 0.46
N ILE A 83 3.46 10.88 1.50
CA ILE A 83 3.88 10.71 2.89
C ILE A 83 3.71 9.23 3.27
N LYS A 84 4.81 8.49 3.42
CA LYS A 84 4.79 7.06 3.78
C LYS A 84 4.84 6.87 5.30
N GLU A 85 3.69 6.73 5.95
CA GLU A 85 3.60 6.27 7.34
C GLU A 85 3.51 4.73 7.35
N ALA A 86 4.67 4.06 7.24
CA ALA A 86 4.75 2.63 7.00
C ALA A 86 5.78 1.92 7.89
N VAL A 87 5.32 0.93 8.67
CA VAL A 87 6.16 0.13 9.58
C VAL A 87 5.98 -1.35 9.28
N SER A 88 7.08 -2.04 8.93
CA SER A 88 7.06 -3.48 8.63
C SER A 88 6.54 -4.28 9.82
N ALA A 89 5.81 -5.37 9.55
CA ALA A 89 5.18 -6.26 10.53
C ALA A 89 4.14 -5.57 11.45
N SER A 90 3.59 -4.41 11.04
CA SER A 90 2.48 -3.78 11.76
C SER A 90 1.13 -4.26 11.23
N THR A 91 0.12 -4.26 12.10
CA THR A 91 -1.25 -4.72 11.84
C THR A 91 -2.25 -3.57 11.88
N LEU A 92 -3.40 -3.76 11.22
CA LEU A 92 -4.60 -2.95 11.42
C LEU A 92 -5.14 -3.20 12.83
N ALA A 93 -5.40 -4.49 13.16
CA ALA A 93 -5.92 -4.91 14.43
C ALA A 93 -5.02 -4.52 15.62
N GLY A 94 -5.66 -4.02 16.68
CA GLY A 94 -5.01 -3.65 17.93
C GLY A 94 -4.57 -2.18 17.99
N ARG A 95 -4.19 -1.74 19.19
CA ARG A 95 -3.78 -0.38 19.51
C ARG A 95 -2.34 -0.29 20.06
N GLY A 96 -1.53 -1.32 19.84
CA GLY A 96 -0.12 -1.31 20.19
C GLY A 96 0.62 -0.14 19.49
N ARG A 97 1.70 0.35 20.09
CA ARG A 97 2.46 1.52 19.61
C ARG A 97 2.76 1.51 18.10
N ARG A 98 2.91 0.32 17.49
CA ARG A 98 3.23 0.16 16.07
C ARG A 98 1.99 -0.13 15.21
N SER A 99 0.79 -0.29 15.79
CA SER A 99 -0.44 -0.51 15.02
C SER A 99 -0.75 0.66 14.10
N TYR A 100 -1.56 0.43 13.07
CA TYR A 100 -1.97 1.50 12.15
C TYR A 100 -2.69 2.62 12.90
N ILE A 101 -3.64 2.29 13.78
CA ILE A 101 -4.39 3.28 14.57
C ILE A 101 -3.45 4.17 15.38
N ALA A 102 -2.56 3.55 16.18
CA ALA A 102 -1.70 4.33 17.06
C ALA A 102 -0.68 5.21 16.32
N ARG A 103 -0.29 4.85 15.08
CA ARG A 103 0.56 5.67 14.22
C ARG A 103 -0.23 6.79 13.55
N LEU A 104 -1.44 6.50 13.09
CA LEU A 104 -2.33 7.48 12.49
C LEU A 104 -2.66 8.62 13.47
N GLU A 105 -3.08 8.29 14.69
CA GLU A 105 -3.45 9.26 15.72
C GLU A 105 -2.32 10.23 16.11
N ARG A 106 -1.06 9.75 16.01
CA ARG A 106 0.14 10.55 16.35
C ARG A 106 0.77 11.24 15.15
N HIS A 107 0.25 11.00 13.94
CA HIS A 107 0.90 11.49 12.73
C HIS A 107 0.76 13.02 12.62
N PRO A 108 1.85 13.77 12.31
CA PRO A 108 1.80 15.23 12.19
C PRO A 108 0.79 15.75 11.14
N ALA A 109 0.43 14.93 10.13
CA ALA A 109 -0.57 15.28 9.13
C ALA A 109 -1.99 15.46 9.73
N VAL A 110 -2.25 14.97 10.95
CA VAL A 110 -3.53 15.23 11.67
C VAL A 110 -3.79 16.73 11.82
N ASN A 111 -2.73 17.52 11.96
CA ASN A 111 -2.79 18.97 12.09
C ASN A 111 -2.50 19.71 10.76
N ARG A 112 -2.53 19.00 9.63
CA ARG A 112 -2.25 19.56 8.30
C ARG A 112 -3.26 19.01 7.29
N GLY A 113 -3.53 19.78 6.24
CA GLY A 113 -4.32 19.29 5.12
C GLY A 113 -3.56 18.23 4.32
N ILE A 114 -4.29 17.24 3.83
CA ILE A 114 -3.87 16.30 2.80
C ILE A 114 -4.94 16.24 1.72
N ASP A 115 -4.57 15.88 0.51
CA ASP A 115 -5.51 15.79 -0.62
C ASP A 115 -6.11 14.38 -0.79
N CYS A 116 -5.47 13.36 -0.22
CA CYS A 116 -5.99 11.97 -0.22
C CYS A 116 -5.38 11.18 0.93
N PHE A 117 -6.20 10.34 1.57
CA PHE A 117 -5.75 9.33 2.53
C PHE A 117 -5.81 7.95 1.90
N LEU A 118 -4.66 7.26 1.83
CA LEU A 118 -4.52 5.91 1.27
C LEU A 118 -4.05 4.93 2.34
N CYS A 119 -4.82 3.89 2.61
CA CYS A 119 -4.51 2.88 3.62
C CYS A 119 -4.28 1.50 2.99
N GLN A 120 -3.22 0.82 3.39
CA GLN A 120 -2.97 -0.57 2.99
C GLN A 120 -3.87 -1.51 3.77
N LEU A 121 -4.61 -2.41 3.09
CA LEU A 121 -5.14 -3.61 3.74
C LEU A 121 -3.96 -4.47 4.20
N SER A 122 -3.80 -4.63 5.50
CA SER A 122 -2.61 -5.27 6.06
C SER A 122 -2.58 -6.78 5.79
N THR A 123 -1.53 -7.24 5.15
CA THR A 123 -1.25 -8.68 4.98
C THR A 123 -0.85 -9.35 6.29
N ASN A 124 -0.34 -8.57 7.25
CA ASN A 124 0.09 -9.10 8.55
C ASN A 124 -1.08 -9.56 9.41
N ASP A 125 -2.25 -8.94 9.28
CA ASP A 125 -3.46 -9.37 9.99
C ASP A 125 -3.86 -10.79 9.59
N ALA A 126 -3.75 -11.13 8.29
CA ALA A 126 -3.95 -12.50 7.83
C ALA A 126 -2.82 -13.45 8.25
N THR A 127 -1.56 -12.99 8.21
CA THR A 127 -0.36 -13.78 8.54
C THR A 127 -0.29 -14.11 10.02
N PHE A 128 -0.59 -13.15 10.88
CA PHE A 128 -0.56 -13.33 12.35
C PHE A 128 -1.87 -13.82 12.92
N ASN A 129 -2.81 -14.20 12.05
CA ASN A 129 -4.11 -14.73 12.44
C ASN A 129 -4.91 -13.79 13.37
N SER A 130 -4.87 -12.50 13.09
CA SER A 130 -5.75 -11.54 13.77
C SER A 130 -7.21 -11.92 13.56
N ASP A 131 -8.05 -11.68 14.59
CA ASP A 131 -9.49 -11.84 14.41
C ASP A 131 -9.98 -10.89 13.31
N PRO A 132 -10.60 -11.39 12.23
CA PRO A 132 -11.14 -10.52 11.19
C PRO A 132 -12.24 -9.60 11.70
N GLY A 133 -13.02 -10.03 12.69
CA GLY A 133 -14.23 -9.32 13.13
C GLY A 133 -15.36 -9.39 12.10
N LYS A 134 -16.28 -8.47 12.22
CA LYS A 134 -17.42 -8.26 11.31
C LYS A 134 -17.69 -6.77 11.14
N VAL A 135 -18.32 -6.39 10.03
CA VAL A 135 -18.79 -5.01 9.79
C VAL A 135 -19.85 -4.65 10.84
N SER A 136 -19.70 -3.51 11.48
CA SER A 136 -20.64 -2.98 12.46
C SER A 136 -21.85 -2.32 11.75
N ASP A 137 -23.00 -2.30 12.37
CA ASP A 137 -24.13 -1.50 11.90
C ASP A 137 -24.02 -0.03 12.30
N SER A 138 -23.10 0.31 13.20
CA SER A 138 -22.87 1.66 13.72
C SER A 138 -21.85 2.42 12.88
N PHE A 139 -21.93 3.75 12.92
CA PHE A 139 -20.91 4.69 12.42
C PHE A 139 -20.14 5.37 13.58
N ASP A 140 -20.49 5.07 14.85
CA ASP A 140 -19.82 5.63 16.01
C ASP A 140 -18.48 4.91 16.28
N PRO A 141 -17.34 5.63 16.25
CA PRO A 141 -16.02 5.06 16.55
C PRO A 141 -15.92 4.35 17.91
N ALA A 142 -16.74 4.74 18.88
CA ALA A 142 -16.75 4.12 20.20
C ALA A 142 -17.31 2.69 20.19
N SER A 143 -18.07 2.32 19.17
CA SER A 143 -18.67 0.98 19.01
C SER A 143 -17.75 -0.02 18.30
N PHE A 144 -16.62 0.41 17.74
CA PHE A 144 -15.76 -0.47 16.95
C PHE A 144 -14.77 -1.26 17.81
N ASP A 145 -14.80 -2.58 17.71
CA ASP A 145 -13.78 -3.42 18.35
C ASP A 145 -12.45 -3.36 17.58
N THR A 146 -11.62 -2.40 17.95
CA THR A 146 -10.31 -2.21 17.33
C THR A 146 -9.31 -3.33 17.58
N LYS A 147 -9.66 -4.38 18.36
CA LYS A 147 -8.85 -5.61 18.46
C LYS A 147 -9.04 -6.50 17.25
N THR A 148 -10.11 -6.31 16.47
CA THR A 148 -10.37 -7.00 15.21
C THR A 148 -9.89 -6.18 14.02
N THR A 149 -9.63 -6.85 12.87
CA THR A 149 -9.16 -6.17 11.66
C THR A 149 -10.22 -5.22 11.10
N VAL A 150 -11.48 -5.66 11.04
CA VAL A 150 -12.61 -4.84 10.53
C VAL A 150 -12.88 -3.66 11.44
N GLY A 151 -12.98 -3.88 12.75
CA GLY A 151 -13.21 -2.76 13.68
C GLY A 151 -12.08 -1.73 13.66
N ALA A 152 -10.84 -2.17 13.42
CA ALA A 152 -9.71 -1.25 13.23
C ALA A 152 -9.83 -0.49 11.90
N MET A 153 -10.26 -1.12 10.80
CA MET A 153 -10.52 -0.44 9.53
C MET A 153 -11.63 0.61 9.68
N GLU A 154 -12.75 0.25 10.31
CA GLU A 154 -13.86 1.20 10.55
C GLU A 154 -13.41 2.40 11.39
N TYR A 155 -12.62 2.16 12.42
CA TYR A 155 -12.05 3.25 13.23
C TYR A 155 -11.16 4.18 12.40
N ILE A 156 -10.27 3.62 11.56
CA ILE A 156 -9.38 4.39 10.69
C ILE A 156 -10.18 5.20 9.67
N ILE A 157 -11.22 4.61 9.06
CA ILE A 157 -12.10 5.29 8.10
C ILE A 157 -12.80 6.46 8.77
N ALA A 158 -13.45 6.24 9.93
CA ALA A 158 -14.14 7.26 10.67
C ALA A 158 -13.20 8.40 11.12
N PHE A 159 -12.00 8.03 11.60
CA PHE A 159 -10.97 8.99 11.97
C PHE A 159 -10.53 9.85 10.78
N ALA A 160 -10.24 9.21 9.63
CA ALA A 160 -9.79 9.92 8.43
C ALA A 160 -10.86 10.87 7.90
N LYS A 161 -12.12 10.40 7.76
CA LYS A 161 -13.26 11.24 7.33
C LYS A 161 -13.55 12.41 8.27
N LYS A 162 -13.32 12.23 9.58
CA LYS A 162 -13.47 13.31 10.55
C LYS A 162 -12.33 14.33 10.51
N THR A 163 -11.12 13.86 10.21
CA THR A 163 -9.90 14.67 10.29
C THR A 163 -9.65 15.48 9.04
N TRP A 164 -9.94 14.90 7.86
CA TRP A 164 -9.63 15.51 6.57
C TRP A 164 -10.85 15.55 5.64
N ASP A 165 -11.00 16.66 4.94
CA ASP A 165 -11.98 16.79 3.86
C ASP A 165 -11.32 16.34 2.53
N CYS A 166 -11.06 15.03 2.43
CA CYS A 166 -10.43 14.42 1.26
C CYS A 166 -10.95 13.00 1.04
N PRO A 167 -10.76 12.42 -0.15
CA PRO A 167 -11.11 11.03 -0.38
C PRO A 167 -10.31 10.09 0.53
N VAL A 168 -11.01 9.08 1.06
CA VAL A 168 -10.44 7.97 1.83
C VAL A 168 -10.41 6.74 0.94
N ALA A 169 -9.24 6.20 0.72
CA ALA A 169 -9.02 5.02 -0.11
C ALA A 169 -8.27 3.91 0.64
N PHE A 170 -8.58 2.67 0.31
CA PHE A 170 -7.78 1.51 0.70
C PHE A 170 -7.21 0.84 -0.55
N PHE A 171 -6.09 0.12 -0.39
CA PHE A 171 -5.61 -0.76 -1.46
C PHE A 171 -5.32 -2.16 -0.95
N THR A 172 -5.56 -3.16 -1.80
CA THR A 172 -5.24 -4.56 -1.54
C THR A 172 -3.90 -4.96 -2.15
N GLY A 173 -3.33 -6.11 -1.74
CA GLY A 173 -2.25 -6.75 -2.47
C GLY A 173 -2.77 -7.45 -3.73
N THR A 174 -1.87 -7.80 -4.65
CA THR A 174 -2.19 -8.73 -5.75
C THR A 174 -2.48 -10.12 -5.22
N LYS A 175 -3.15 -10.96 -6.02
CA LYS A 175 -3.60 -12.28 -5.60
C LYS A 175 -2.43 -13.22 -5.24
N TYR A 176 -2.53 -13.87 -4.09
CA TYR A 176 -1.64 -14.94 -3.62
C TYR A 176 -2.44 -15.97 -2.83
N ASP A 177 -1.86 -17.14 -2.59
CA ASP A 177 -2.57 -18.21 -1.88
C ASP A 177 -2.67 -17.91 -0.37
N ASN A 178 -3.74 -17.23 0.02
CA ASN A 178 -4.08 -16.93 1.41
C ASN A 178 -5.59 -16.71 1.59
N PRO A 179 -6.35 -17.74 2.00
CA PRO A 179 -7.80 -17.63 2.19
C PRO A 179 -8.22 -16.59 3.24
N ARG A 180 -7.37 -16.37 4.28
CA ARG A 180 -7.65 -15.34 5.30
C ARG A 180 -7.54 -13.94 4.73
N TYR A 181 -6.51 -13.69 3.92
CA TYR A 181 -6.38 -12.39 3.27
C TYR A 181 -7.51 -12.14 2.28
N HIS A 182 -7.92 -13.16 1.51
CA HIS A 182 -9.09 -13.09 0.63
C HIS A 182 -10.36 -12.71 1.42
N ARG A 183 -10.59 -13.34 2.60
CA ARG A 183 -11.69 -12.95 3.47
C ARG A 183 -11.62 -11.48 3.90
N LEU A 184 -10.42 -10.97 4.25
CA LEU A 184 -10.25 -9.56 4.61
C LEU A 184 -10.51 -8.63 3.42
N VAL A 185 -10.16 -9.02 2.20
CA VAL A 185 -10.50 -8.27 0.98
C VAL A 185 -12.02 -8.16 0.82
N ASN A 186 -12.76 -9.25 0.97
CA ASN A 186 -14.23 -9.23 0.87
C ASN A 186 -14.86 -8.31 1.94
N LEU A 187 -14.39 -8.40 3.18
CA LEU A 187 -14.84 -7.52 4.26
C LEU A 187 -14.50 -6.03 4.00
N LEU A 188 -13.36 -5.74 3.36
CA LEU A 188 -13.04 -4.38 2.93
C LEU A 188 -14.00 -3.88 1.85
N LEU A 189 -14.45 -4.73 0.94
CA LEU A 189 -15.46 -4.36 -0.07
C LEU A 189 -16.83 -4.09 0.56
N GLU A 190 -17.22 -4.82 1.61
CA GLU A 190 -18.41 -4.49 2.41
C GLU A 190 -18.26 -3.11 3.08
N LEU A 191 -17.06 -2.81 3.63
CA LEU A 191 -16.77 -1.48 4.21
C LEU A 191 -16.78 -0.37 3.17
N ARG A 192 -16.32 -0.63 1.93
CA ARG A 192 -16.41 0.31 0.82
C ARG A 192 -17.85 0.79 0.64
N ASP A 193 -18.78 -0.16 0.56
CA ASP A 193 -20.19 0.12 0.31
C ASP A 193 -20.85 0.83 1.50
N LYS A 194 -20.53 0.39 2.73
CA LYS A 194 -21.04 1.03 3.96
C LYS A 194 -20.56 2.48 4.14
N TRP A 195 -19.27 2.70 3.91
CA TRP A 195 -18.62 3.98 4.25
C TRP A 195 -18.47 4.91 3.05
N GLU A 196 -18.86 4.47 1.85
CA GLU A 196 -18.64 5.20 0.59
C GLU A 196 -17.18 5.65 0.48
N ILE A 197 -16.26 4.71 0.65
CA ILE A 197 -14.83 4.91 0.46
C ILE A 197 -14.35 4.28 -0.83
N GLU A 198 -13.17 4.65 -1.29
CA GLU A 198 -12.56 4.07 -2.47
C GLU A 198 -11.74 2.82 -2.13
N VAL A 199 -11.72 1.84 -3.03
CA VAL A 199 -10.86 0.65 -2.91
C VAL A 199 -10.13 0.41 -4.22
N ILE A 200 -8.80 0.48 -4.17
CA ILE A 200 -7.91 0.07 -5.26
C ILE A 200 -7.71 -1.44 -5.11
N ASP A 201 -8.58 -2.20 -5.76
CA ASP A 201 -8.65 -3.66 -5.62
C ASP A 201 -7.68 -4.37 -6.57
N LEU A 202 -6.42 -4.50 -6.17
CA LEU A 202 -5.43 -5.27 -6.93
C LEU A 202 -5.68 -6.77 -6.85
N TRP A 203 -6.37 -7.24 -5.80
CA TRP A 203 -6.65 -8.67 -5.60
C TRP A 203 -7.55 -9.26 -6.68
N HIS A 204 -8.63 -8.56 -7.03
CA HIS A 204 -9.57 -8.99 -8.07
C HIS A 204 -9.26 -8.41 -9.46
N ASN A 205 -8.21 -7.60 -9.59
CA ASN A 205 -7.81 -7.07 -10.89
C ASN A 205 -7.31 -8.22 -11.80
N ARG A 206 -8.16 -8.57 -12.77
CA ARG A 206 -7.93 -9.74 -13.65
C ARG A 206 -6.70 -9.56 -14.54
N GLU A 207 -6.44 -8.35 -15.01
CA GLU A 207 -5.30 -8.07 -15.90
C GLU A 207 -3.98 -8.18 -15.13
N MET A 208 -3.89 -7.54 -13.96
CA MET A 208 -2.72 -7.67 -13.10
C MET A 208 -2.42 -9.11 -12.71
N ASN A 209 -3.45 -9.91 -12.43
CA ASN A 209 -3.27 -11.28 -11.97
C ASN A 209 -3.11 -12.33 -13.09
N ARG A 210 -3.03 -11.89 -14.37
CA ARG A 210 -2.67 -12.74 -15.54
C ARG A 210 -1.16 -12.82 -15.80
N VAL A 211 -0.34 -12.31 -14.92
CA VAL A 211 1.11 -12.35 -15.04
C VAL A 211 1.61 -13.80 -15.12
N SER A 212 2.60 -14.06 -15.98
CA SER A 212 3.20 -15.40 -16.11
C SER A 212 3.92 -15.80 -14.80
N PRO A 213 4.10 -17.11 -14.51
CA PRO A 213 4.83 -17.54 -13.31
C PRO A 213 6.28 -17.00 -13.24
N ASP A 214 6.94 -16.80 -14.38
CA ASP A 214 8.31 -16.27 -14.42
C ASP A 214 8.33 -14.75 -14.20
N ASP A 215 7.39 -14.00 -14.80
CA ASP A 215 7.22 -12.58 -14.51
C ASP A 215 6.78 -12.35 -13.07
N TYR A 216 5.92 -13.22 -12.52
CA TYR A 216 5.55 -13.14 -11.11
C TYR A 216 6.79 -13.26 -10.19
N LYS A 217 7.66 -14.25 -10.44
CA LYS A 217 8.92 -14.39 -9.69
C LYS A 217 9.88 -13.22 -9.86
N PHE A 218 9.80 -12.53 -10.99
CA PHE A 218 10.57 -11.32 -11.25
C PHE A 218 10.01 -10.10 -10.52
N TYR A 219 8.68 -9.94 -10.53
CA TYR A 219 7.98 -8.82 -9.89
C TYR A 219 7.79 -8.99 -8.38
N MET A 220 7.76 -10.22 -7.86
CA MET A 220 7.53 -10.49 -6.44
C MET A 220 8.75 -11.13 -5.78
N ASN A 221 9.11 -10.64 -4.60
CA ASN A 221 10.13 -11.26 -3.78
C ASN A 221 9.62 -12.53 -3.07
N ASP A 222 8.38 -12.48 -2.67
CA ASP A 222 7.56 -13.55 -2.09
C ASP A 222 6.10 -13.32 -2.50
N GLY A 223 5.14 -14.02 -1.89
CA GLY A 223 3.72 -13.83 -2.23
C GLY A 223 3.14 -12.45 -1.91
N VAL A 224 3.86 -11.61 -1.16
CA VAL A 224 3.34 -10.36 -0.59
C VAL A 224 4.14 -9.12 -1.01
N HIS A 225 5.46 -9.24 -1.13
CA HIS A 225 6.36 -8.10 -1.27
C HIS A 225 6.89 -7.95 -2.70
N PRO A 226 6.49 -6.90 -3.43
CA PRO A 226 7.04 -6.62 -4.74
C PRO A 226 8.54 -6.25 -4.70
N THR A 227 9.24 -6.59 -5.79
CA THR A 227 10.56 -6.05 -6.11
C THR A 227 10.44 -4.61 -6.61
N LYS A 228 11.56 -3.94 -6.88
CA LYS A 228 11.56 -2.61 -7.54
C LYS A 228 10.85 -2.64 -8.90
N ALA A 229 11.11 -3.67 -9.72
CA ALA A 229 10.41 -3.85 -10.99
C ALA A 229 8.91 -4.06 -10.78
N GLY A 230 8.52 -4.90 -9.81
CA GLY A 230 7.11 -5.13 -9.47
C GLY A 230 6.40 -3.86 -9.03
N TYR A 231 7.05 -3.02 -8.22
CA TYR A 231 6.47 -1.71 -7.90
C TYR A 231 6.42 -0.80 -9.11
N LEU A 232 7.53 -0.62 -9.86
CA LEU A 232 7.62 0.36 -10.94
C LEU A 232 6.73 0.02 -12.14
N GLU A 233 6.77 -1.24 -12.60
CA GLU A 233 6.18 -1.63 -13.89
C GLU A 233 4.80 -2.26 -13.75
N TRP A 234 4.47 -2.81 -12.57
CA TRP A 234 3.24 -3.57 -12.37
C TRP A 234 2.25 -2.86 -11.43
N TRP A 235 2.67 -2.41 -10.24
CA TRP A 235 1.77 -1.78 -9.26
C TRP A 235 1.57 -0.29 -9.48
N THR A 236 2.66 0.46 -9.75
CA THR A 236 2.62 1.92 -9.88
C THR A 236 1.62 2.39 -10.93
N PRO A 237 1.58 1.85 -12.17
CA PRO A 237 0.63 2.32 -13.18
C PRO A 237 -0.81 2.24 -12.70
N VAL A 238 -1.22 1.11 -12.11
CA VAL A 238 -2.59 0.86 -11.68
C VAL A 238 -2.97 1.73 -10.48
N ILE A 239 -2.07 1.86 -9.49
CA ILE A 239 -2.36 2.69 -8.30
C ILE A 239 -2.35 4.18 -8.66
N GLU A 240 -1.43 4.63 -9.52
CA GLU A 240 -1.36 6.02 -9.99
C GLU A 240 -2.62 6.42 -10.74
N GLU A 241 -3.07 5.62 -11.71
CA GLU A 241 -4.30 5.83 -12.46
C GLU A 241 -5.53 5.86 -11.54
N SER A 242 -5.62 4.90 -10.62
CA SER A 242 -6.71 4.84 -9.64
C SER A 242 -6.76 6.08 -8.74
N LEU A 243 -5.60 6.56 -8.26
CA LEU A 243 -5.53 7.77 -7.43
C LEU A 243 -5.90 9.03 -8.23
N CYS A 244 -5.49 9.12 -9.51
CA CYS A 244 -5.92 10.22 -10.38
C CYS A 244 -7.44 10.26 -10.52
N ARG A 245 -8.06 9.13 -10.88
CA ARG A 245 -9.51 8.99 -11.00
C ARG A 245 -10.23 9.36 -9.69
N ILE A 246 -9.76 8.86 -8.55
CA ILE A 246 -10.33 9.15 -7.22
C ILE A 246 -10.32 10.66 -6.94
N LEU A 247 -9.23 11.35 -7.26
CA LEU A 247 -9.13 12.80 -7.05
C LEU A 247 -10.00 13.59 -8.03
N GLU A 248 -10.09 13.18 -9.28
CA GLU A 248 -10.96 13.80 -10.29
C GLU A 248 -12.43 13.68 -9.87
N GLU A 249 -12.91 12.47 -9.56
CA GLU A 249 -14.27 12.22 -9.10
C GLU A 249 -14.61 12.96 -7.79
N TRP A 250 -13.64 13.08 -6.88
CA TRP A 250 -13.81 13.86 -5.65
C TRP A 250 -13.97 15.35 -5.94
N ASN A 251 -13.15 15.92 -6.82
CA ASN A 251 -13.22 17.32 -7.20
C ASN A 251 -14.53 17.63 -7.92
N GLU A 252 -15.00 16.76 -8.81
CA GLU A 252 -16.29 16.87 -9.48
C GLU A 252 -17.44 16.90 -8.48
N ARG A 253 -17.48 15.97 -7.53
CA ARG A 253 -18.50 15.92 -6.46
C ARG A 253 -18.51 17.18 -5.59
N LYS A 254 -17.36 17.81 -5.40
CA LYS A 254 -17.23 19.06 -4.62
C LYS A 254 -17.47 20.34 -5.44
N GLY A 255 -17.67 20.24 -6.75
CA GLY A 255 -17.77 21.39 -7.64
C GLY A 255 -16.48 22.18 -7.75
N LEU A 256 -15.33 21.53 -7.53
CA LEU A 256 -14.00 22.13 -7.56
C LEU A 256 -13.32 22.02 -8.93
N CYS A 257 -14.00 21.47 -9.95
CA CYS A 257 -13.50 21.47 -11.31
C CYS A 257 -13.61 22.90 -11.89
N GLU A 258 -12.48 23.44 -12.36
CA GLU A 258 -12.55 24.62 -13.23
C GLU A 258 -13.37 24.23 -14.48
N PRO A 259 -14.32 25.09 -14.93
CA PRO A 259 -15.03 24.85 -16.17
C PRO A 259 -13.98 24.71 -17.28
N THR A 260 -14.04 23.61 -18.05
CA THR A 260 -13.25 23.48 -19.28
C THR A 260 -13.46 24.75 -20.08
N PRO A 261 -12.39 25.45 -20.54
CA PRO A 261 -12.57 26.59 -21.40
C PRO A 261 -13.34 26.11 -22.63
N ASP A 262 -14.48 26.76 -22.88
CA ASP A 262 -15.32 26.56 -24.04
C ASP A 262 -14.40 26.62 -25.29
N PRO A 263 -14.33 25.61 -26.16
CA PRO A 263 -13.66 25.76 -27.44
C PRO A 263 -14.47 26.79 -28.22
N GLY A 264 -14.08 28.06 -28.09
CA GLY A 264 -14.71 29.16 -28.77
C GLY A 264 -14.97 28.87 -30.25
N PRO A 265 -15.93 29.58 -30.86
CA PRO A 265 -16.44 29.29 -32.16
C PRO A 265 -15.41 29.36 -33.31
#